data_eee7cc15919a53a8394b52c3cd371b45
#
_entry.id   eee7cc15919a53a8394b52c3cd371b45
#
_cell.length_a   1.000
_cell.length_b   1.000
_cell.length_c   1.000
_cell.angle_alpha   90.00
_cell.angle_beta   90.00
_cell.angle_gamma   90.00
#
_symmetry.space_group_name_H-M   'P 1'
#
loop_
_entity.id
_entity.type
_entity.pdbx_description
1 polymer ?
#
loop_
_entity_poly.entity_id
_entity_poly.type
_entity_poly.pdbx_seq_one_letter_code
_entity_poly.pdbx_strand_id
1 'polypeptide(L)'
;MKYVTAFAVAAAFAVGGWSAAHAQAKLCDAPRQMDGFKTCADIDKAEAEGAFTLYSTDPEAGQVKLLASFNKMFPKIKTSYVRLQAGALYAKVLAERQAKSYLVDVIQISDMGMILDFQRRGGFRQYLSPEMAAFKPEYKSKPEGYWTWGSIIMAGIAYNPNNVAAADAPKKWEDLTDPKWTDAVNVKVSNSGLQHGVWYMLRPILGEEYFKKLATVKPRAFDSYVQQYSRLVDGQDKIIMGAQYSGFIEFKNKGAPLAFVFPETGMPTVSETYGIVADGPHPNAANLFMDWFLSPIGQQALAEALLLHSPREDVPAPTGGKPLKEMKLLIPTDWDAFEKSRPEFAKEWDRIVGARR
;
A
#
# COMPACT_ATOMS: atom_id res chain seq x y z
N MET A 1 77.84 -21.58 -27.48
CA MET A 1 76.56 -21.35 -28.12
C MET A 1 75.65 -22.49 -27.70
N LYS A 2 74.75 -22.25 -26.76
CA LYS A 2 73.71 -23.20 -26.37
C LYS A 2 72.37 -22.41 -26.37
N TYR A 3 71.45 -22.77 -27.26
CA TYR A 3 70.12 -22.20 -27.37
C TYR A 3 69.26 -22.85 -26.34
N VAL A 4 68.55 -21.99 -25.49
CA VAL A 4 67.53 -22.43 -24.59
C VAL A 4 66.20 -22.00 -25.21
N THR A 5 65.42 -23.00 -25.62
CA THR A 5 64.07 -22.80 -26.16
C THR A 5 63.07 -22.75 -24.99
N ALA A 6 62.39 -21.59 -24.79
CA ALA A 6 61.33 -21.44 -23.79
C ALA A 6 59.97 -21.83 -24.42
N PHE A 7 59.31 -22.82 -23.86
CA PHE A 7 57.92 -23.17 -24.16
C PHE A 7 57.00 -22.32 -23.31
N ALA A 8 56.21 -21.47 -23.96
CA ALA A 8 55.10 -20.75 -23.31
C ALA A 8 53.85 -21.64 -23.36
N VAL A 9 53.35 -22.06 -22.19
CA VAL A 9 52.06 -22.73 -22.04
C VAL A 9 51.01 -21.67 -21.79
N ALA A 10 50.17 -21.43 -22.78
CA ALA A 10 48.97 -20.57 -22.63
C ALA A 10 47.86 -21.39 -21.98
N ALA A 11 47.57 -21.10 -20.71
CA ALA A 11 46.38 -21.63 -20.02
C ALA A 11 45.15 -20.77 -20.38
N ALA A 12 44.28 -21.29 -21.21
CA ALA A 12 42.96 -20.67 -21.47
C ALA A 12 42.03 -20.95 -20.30
N PHE A 13 41.79 -19.93 -19.47
CA PHE A 13 40.70 -19.96 -18.49
C PHE A 13 39.37 -19.74 -19.22
N ALA A 14 38.62 -20.82 -19.40
CA ALA A 14 37.20 -20.73 -19.78
C ALA A 14 36.39 -20.22 -18.57
N VAL A 15 36.06 -18.94 -18.56
CA VAL A 15 35.10 -18.37 -17.61
C VAL A 15 33.71 -18.78 -18.08
N GLY A 16 33.28 -19.94 -17.60
CA GLY A 16 31.87 -20.37 -17.74
C GLY A 16 30.98 -19.47 -16.92
N GLY A 17 30.40 -18.42 -17.54
CA GLY A 17 29.37 -17.64 -16.95
C GLY A 17 28.10 -18.49 -16.76
N TRP A 18 27.88 -18.96 -15.55
CA TRP A 18 26.59 -19.52 -15.18
C TRP A 18 25.60 -18.35 -15.07
N SER A 19 24.95 -18.00 -16.16
CA SER A 19 23.69 -17.27 -16.11
C SER A 19 22.68 -18.23 -15.52
N ALA A 20 22.41 -18.13 -14.22
CA ALA A 20 21.23 -18.76 -13.64
C ALA A 20 20.00 -18.11 -14.31
N ALA A 21 19.52 -18.73 -15.38
CA ALA A 21 18.22 -18.39 -15.93
C ALA A 21 17.19 -18.67 -14.82
N HIS A 22 16.74 -17.62 -14.14
CA HIS A 22 15.61 -17.73 -13.24
C HIS A 22 14.43 -18.16 -14.10
N ALA A 23 14.03 -19.42 -14.00
CA ALA A 23 12.84 -19.92 -14.66
C ALA A 23 11.68 -19.06 -14.21
N GLN A 24 11.02 -18.39 -15.17
CA GLN A 24 9.84 -17.56 -14.89
C GLN A 24 8.79 -18.47 -14.24
N ALA A 25 8.25 -18.05 -13.09
CA ALA A 25 7.19 -18.80 -12.44
C ALA A 25 6.02 -19.01 -13.41
N LYS A 26 5.47 -20.21 -13.40
CA LYS A 26 4.27 -20.55 -14.19
C LYS A 26 3.09 -20.70 -13.24
N LEU A 27 1.92 -20.30 -13.72
CA LEU A 27 0.67 -20.69 -13.08
C LEU A 27 0.60 -22.23 -13.11
N CYS A 28 0.07 -22.83 -12.05
CA CYS A 28 -0.13 -24.29 -12.05
C CYS A 28 -1.15 -24.70 -13.13
N ASP A 29 -0.95 -25.89 -13.70
CA ASP A 29 -1.77 -26.37 -14.83
C ASP A 29 -3.26 -26.58 -14.45
N ALA A 30 -3.52 -26.92 -13.18
CA ALA A 30 -4.87 -27.19 -12.67
C ALA A 30 -5.02 -26.60 -11.24
N PRO A 31 -5.42 -25.33 -11.10
CA PRO A 31 -5.74 -24.76 -9.80
C PRO A 31 -6.85 -25.54 -9.10
N ARG A 32 -6.62 -25.89 -7.83
CA ARG A 32 -7.64 -26.57 -7.00
C ARG A 32 -8.74 -25.58 -6.64
N GLN A 33 -10.00 -25.97 -6.89
CA GLN A 33 -11.15 -25.19 -6.44
C GLN A 33 -11.38 -25.42 -4.96
N MET A 34 -11.44 -24.34 -4.20
CA MET A 34 -11.81 -24.30 -2.80
C MET A 34 -13.16 -23.59 -2.63
N ASP A 35 -13.69 -23.57 -1.43
CA ASP A 35 -14.89 -22.78 -1.12
C ASP A 35 -14.58 -21.27 -1.25
N GLY A 36 -15.06 -20.66 -2.30
CA GLY A 36 -14.92 -19.24 -2.61
C GLY A 36 -13.60 -18.80 -3.22
N PHE A 37 -12.62 -19.68 -3.53
CA PHE A 37 -11.38 -19.30 -4.20
C PHE A 37 -10.70 -20.47 -4.92
N LYS A 38 -9.67 -20.14 -5.73
CA LYS A 38 -8.79 -21.12 -6.39
C LYS A 38 -7.39 -21.04 -5.81
N THR A 39 -6.71 -22.19 -5.71
CA THR A 39 -5.34 -22.22 -5.21
C THR A 39 -4.44 -23.14 -6.03
N CYS A 40 -3.19 -22.68 -6.22
CA CYS A 40 -2.06 -23.49 -6.68
C CYS A 40 -1.16 -23.94 -5.52
N ALA A 41 -1.45 -23.53 -4.30
CA ALA A 41 -0.68 -23.90 -3.11
C ALA A 41 -0.91 -25.36 -2.71
N ASP A 42 0.14 -26.01 -2.24
CA ASP A 42 0.07 -27.32 -1.59
C ASP A 42 -0.46 -27.14 -0.15
N ILE A 43 -1.76 -27.40 0.02
CA ILE A 43 -2.43 -27.18 1.32
C ILE A 43 -1.85 -28.06 2.40
N ASP A 44 -1.51 -29.32 2.09
CA ASP A 44 -0.99 -30.27 3.08
C ASP A 44 0.38 -29.81 3.60
N LYS A 45 1.23 -29.28 2.69
CA LYS A 45 2.50 -28.68 3.10
C LYS A 45 2.30 -27.38 3.86
N ALA A 46 1.37 -26.51 3.46
CA ALA A 46 1.06 -25.29 4.17
C ALA A 46 0.60 -25.57 5.62
N GLU A 47 -0.28 -26.57 5.80
CA GLU A 47 -0.71 -27.02 7.12
C GLU A 47 0.42 -27.71 7.92
N ALA A 48 1.32 -28.41 7.25
CA ALA A 48 2.50 -29.01 7.88
C ALA A 48 3.54 -27.96 8.33
N GLU A 49 3.69 -26.86 7.60
CA GLU A 49 4.46 -25.67 8.04
C GLU A 49 3.87 -25.07 9.32
N GLY A 50 2.56 -25.09 9.45
CA GLY A 50 1.82 -24.79 10.70
C GLY A 50 1.87 -23.35 11.17
N ALA A 51 2.54 -22.45 10.43
CA ALA A 51 2.69 -21.05 10.80
C ALA A 51 2.67 -20.13 9.55
N PHE A 52 2.36 -18.84 9.78
CA PHE A 52 2.40 -17.77 8.80
C PHE A 52 2.61 -16.43 9.50
N THR A 53 3.52 -15.61 8.98
CA THR A 53 3.82 -14.29 9.55
C THR A 53 3.64 -13.19 8.52
N LEU A 54 2.80 -12.20 8.85
CA LEU A 54 2.57 -10.99 8.06
C LEU A 54 3.21 -9.78 8.74
N TYR A 55 4.06 -9.03 8.01
CA TYR A 55 4.45 -7.67 8.43
C TYR A 55 3.68 -6.66 7.60
N SER A 56 3.08 -5.67 8.26
CA SER A 56 2.20 -4.71 7.59
C SER A 56 2.25 -3.33 8.22
N THR A 57 1.86 -2.34 7.42
CA THR A 57 1.70 -0.94 7.86
C THR A 57 0.30 -0.64 8.38
N ASP A 58 -0.65 -1.56 8.17
CA ASP A 58 -2.05 -1.40 8.54
C ASP A 58 -2.31 -1.44 10.05
N PRO A 59 -3.44 -0.90 10.51
CA PRO A 59 -3.84 -0.98 11.92
C PRO A 59 -4.01 -2.43 12.39
N GLU A 60 -3.43 -2.76 13.54
CA GLU A 60 -3.43 -4.09 14.14
C GLU A 60 -4.85 -4.69 14.27
N ALA A 61 -5.80 -3.90 14.76
CA ALA A 61 -7.17 -4.36 14.98
C ALA A 61 -7.87 -4.87 13.70
N GLY A 62 -7.58 -4.26 12.54
CA GLY A 62 -8.07 -4.71 11.25
C GLY A 62 -7.38 -5.98 10.77
N GLN A 63 -6.05 -6.02 10.88
CA GLN A 63 -5.27 -7.18 10.44
C GLN A 63 -5.56 -8.44 11.27
N VAL A 64 -5.77 -8.29 12.58
CA VAL A 64 -6.19 -9.41 13.43
C VAL A 64 -7.51 -10.02 12.95
N LYS A 65 -8.49 -9.17 12.55
CA LYS A 65 -9.76 -9.66 12.00
C LYS A 65 -9.58 -10.35 10.64
N LEU A 66 -8.75 -9.78 9.76
CA LEU A 66 -8.43 -10.37 8.47
C LEU A 66 -7.80 -11.76 8.63
N LEU A 67 -6.76 -11.86 9.46
CA LEU A 67 -6.07 -13.12 9.74
C LEU A 67 -6.99 -14.15 10.43
N ALA A 68 -7.89 -13.70 11.31
CA ALA A 68 -8.90 -14.57 11.89
C ALA A 68 -9.86 -15.17 10.85
N SER A 69 -10.17 -14.42 9.77
CA SER A 69 -10.97 -14.95 8.66
C SER A 69 -10.21 -16.03 7.88
N PHE A 70 -8.91 -15.86 7.64
CA PHE A 70 -8.05 -16.90 7.07
C PHE A 70 -7.97 -18.13 7.96
N ASN A 71 -7.77 -17.95 9.28
CA ASN A 71 -7.67 -19.05 10.24
C ASN A 71 -8.95 -19.87 10.40
N LYS A 72 -10.13 -19.31 10.10
CA LYS A 72 -11.39 -20.10 10.09
C LYS A 72 -11.37 -21.19 9.01
N MET A 73 -10.70 -20.95 7.89
CA MET A 73 -10.56 -21.92 6.81
C MET A 73 -9.37 -22.84 7.02
N PHE A 74 -8.29 -22.33 7.61
CA PHE A 74 -7.03 -23.05 7.82
C PHE A 74 -6.60 -23.00 9.28
N PRO A 75 -7.33 -23.71 10.17
CA PRO A 75 -7.09 -23.62 11.63
C PRO A 75 -5.77 -24.24 12.09
N LYS A 76 -5.12 -25.06 11.25
CA LYS A 76 -3.79 -25.62 11.55
C LYS A 76 -2.65 -24.64 11.31
N ILE A 77 -2.88 -23.53 10.60
CA ILE A 77 -1.87 -22.50 10.33
C ILE A 77 -2.00 -21.39 11.37
N LYS A 78 -1.05 -21.32 12.29
CA LYS A 78 -0.99 -20.25 13.30
C LYS A 78 -0.49 -18.95 12.66
N THR A 79 -1.33 -17.93 12.61
CA THR A 79 -0.94 -16.63 12.05
C THR A 79 -0.31 -15.72 13.08
N SER A 80 0.72 -14.98 12.67
CA SER A 80 1.40 -13.94 13.43
C SER A 80 1.41 -12.62 12.66
N TYR A 81 1.42 -11.51 13.39
CA TYR A 81 1.36 -10.18 12.80
C TYR A 81 2.33 -9.22 13.47
N VAL A 82 3.02 -8.40 12.66
CA VAL A 82 3.88 -7.30 13.14
C VAL A 82 3.49 -6.02 12.42
N ARG A 83 3.10 -5.00 13.20
CA ARG A 83 2.77 -3.67 12.67
C ARG A 83 3.93 -2.70 12.91
N LEU A 84 4.41 -2.06 11.84
CA LEU A 84 5.36 -0.95 11.89
C LEU A 84 4.99 0.10 10.83
N GLN A 85 5.50 1.33 10.97
CA GLN A 85 5.45 2.31 9.90
C GLN A 85 6.34 1.87 8.72
N ALA A 86 5.99 2.29 7.49
CA ALA A 86 6.61 1.80 6.26
C ALA A 86 8.14 1.80 6.29
N GLY A 87 8.77 2.91 6.67
CA GLY A 87 10.22 3.01 6.75
C GLY A 87 10.84 2.07 7.78
N ALA A 88 10.23 1.96 8.98
CA ALA A 88 10.70 1.07 10.03
C ALA A 88 10.50 -0.41 9.68
N LEU A 89 9.38 -0.75 9.04
CA LEU A 89 9.10 -2.09 8.55
C LEU A 89 10.11 -2.48 7.47
N TYR A 90 10.34 -1.60 6.52
CA TYR A 90 11.29 -1.82 5.44
C TYR A 90 12.71 -2.04 5.96
N ALA A 91 13.18 -1.15 6.88
CA ALA A 91 14.49 -1.30 7.52
C ALA A 91 14.61 -2.63 8.27
N LYS A 92 13.56 -3.03 9.01
CA LYS A 92 13.51 -4.32 9.72
C LYS A 92 13.69 -5.50 8.77
N VAL A 93 12.93 -5.56 7.70
CA VAL A 93 12.99 -6.68 6.73
C VAL A 93 14.36 -6.75 6.06
N LEU A 94 14.96 -5.60 5.69
CA LEU A 94 16.31 -5.58 5.12
C LEU A 94 17.37 -6.06 6.13
N ALA A 95 17.28 -5.64 7.39
CA ALA A 95 18.20 -6.07 8.45
C ALA A 95 18.09 -7.58 8.72
N GLU A 96 16.87 -8.11 8.77
CA GLU A 96 16.63 -9.54 8.94
C GLU A 96 17.21 -10.37 7.79
N ARG A 97 17.02 -9.93 6.54
CA ARG A 97 17.61 -10.58 5.37
C ARG A 97 19.13 -10.53 5.39
N GLN A 98 19.71 -9.37 5.75
CA GLN A 98 21.17 -9.24 5.89
C GLN A 98 21.74 -10.18 6.96
N ALA A 99 21.01 -10.32 8.07
CA ALA A 99 21.38 -11.22 9.17
C ALA A 99 21.04 -12.69 8.88
N LYS A 100 20.42 -13.02 7.74
CA LYS A 100 19.87 -14.35 7.39
C LYS A 100 18.89 -14.88 8.45
N SER A 101 18.19 -13.99 9.11
CA SER A 101 17.14 -14.28 10.10
C SER A 101 15.78 -14.04 9.44
N TYR A 102 15.27 -15.05 8.76
CA TYR A 102 14.06 -14.97 7.97
C TYR A 102 12.83 -15.24 8.86
N LEU A 103 12.10 -14.19 9.20
CA LEU A 103 10.98 -14.25 10.17
C LEU A 103 9.62 -13.94 9.54
N VAL A 104 9.59 -13.41 8.32
CA VAL A 104 8.37 -12.94 7.67
C VAL A 104 8.11 -13.67 6.37
N ASP A 105 6.86 -14.01 6.11
CA ASP A 105 6.42 -14.73 4.91
C ASP A 105 5.85 -13.78 3.84
N VAL A 106 5.05 -12.81 4.28
CA VAL A 106 4.44 -11.79 3.41
C VAL A 106 4.63 -10.42 4.03
N ILE A 107 5.03 -9.45 3.21
CA ILE A 107 5.02 -8.04 3.61
C ILE A 107 3.92 -7.28 2.89
N GLN A 108 3.32 -6.33 3.61
CA GLN A 108 2.47 -5.29 3.06
C GLN A 108 3.09 -3.92 3.37
N ILE A 109 3.29 -3.11 2.35
CA ILE A 109 3.80 -1.74 2.49
C ILE A 109 2.98 -0.80 1.62
N SER A 110 2.59 0.35 2.18
CA SER A 110 1.86 1.41 1.46
C SER A 110 2.77 2.39 0.72
N ASP A 111 4.01 1.99 0.43
CA ASP A 111 5.03 2.78 -0.25
C ASP A 111 5.60 2.02 -1.45
N MET A 112 5.18 2.43 -2.65
CA MET A 112 5.60 1.76 -3.90
C MET A 112 7.09 1.85 -4.17
N GLY A 113 7.77 2.90 -3.75
CA GLY A 113 9.23 2.99 -3.92
C GLY A 113 9.97 1.91 -3.13
N MET A 114 9.54 1.66 -1.89
CA MET A 114 10.09 0.57 -1.07
C MET A 114 9.77 -0.81 -1.66
N ILE A 115 8.58 -0.99 -2.21
CA ILE A 115 8.18 -2.23 -2.90
C ILE A 115 9.07 -2.48 -4.14
N LEU A 116 9.26 -1.46 -4.97
CA LEU A 116 10.10 -1.57 -6.17
C LEU A 116 11.59 -1.79 -5.83
N ASP A 117 12.09 -1.09 -4.80
CA ASP A 117 13.45 -1.32 -4.33
C ASP A 117 13.62 -2.74 -3.75
N PHE A 118 12.65 -3.24 -2.99
CA PHE A 118 12.68 -4.60 -2.47
C PHE A 118 12.65 -5.64 -3.59
N GLN A 119 11.87 -5.42 -4.65
CA GLN A 119 11.87 -6.28 -5.83
C GLN A 119 13.24 -6.26 -6.53
N ARG A 120 13.83 -5.08 -6.76
CA ARG A 120 15.18 -4.96 -7.37
C ARG A 120 16.28 -5.68 -6.58
N ARG A 121 16.15 -5.75 -5.26
CA ARG A 121 17.05 -6.49 -4.35
C ARG A 121 16.76 -7.99 -4.28
N GLY A 122 15.87 -8.51 -5.13
CA GLY A 122 15.44 -9.91 -5.06
C GLY A 122 14.74 -10.27 -3.74
N GLY A 123 14.05 -9.29 -3.16
CA GLY A 123 13.36 -9.46 -1.87
C GLY A 123 12.06 -10.24 -1.97
N PHE A 124 11.42 -10.24 -3.13
CA PHE A 124 10.20 -10.99 -3.37
C PHE A 124 10.45 -12.29 -4.11
N ARG A 125 9.72 -13.32 -3.73
CA ARG A 125 9.60 -14.57 -4.49
C ARG A 125 8.47 -14.43 -5.50
N GLN A 126 8.72 -14.84 -6.73
CA GLN A 126 7.69 -14.85 -7.76
C GLN A 126 6.71 -16.01 -7.51
N TYR A 127 5.43 -15.68 -7.41
CA TYR A 127 4.32 -16.64 -7.31
C TYR A 127 3.12 -16.12 -8.09
N LEU A 128 2.60 -16.93 -9.01
CA LEU A 128 1.42 -16.62 -9.80
C LEU A 128 0.19 -17.26 -9.15
N SER A 129 -0.53 -16.45 -8.38
CA SER A 129 -1.84 -16.86 -7.86
C SER A 129 -2.86 -16.96 -8.98
N PRO A 130 -3.72 -18.00 -9.02
CA PRO A 130 -4.82 -18.10 -9.99
C PRO A 130 -5.83 -16.95 -9.86
N GLU A 131 -5.86 -16.26 -8.72
CA GLU A 131 -6.72 -15.12 -8.46
C GLU A 131 -6.20 -13.79 -9.05
N MET A 132 -4.91 -13.72 -9.43
CA MET A 132 -4.31 -12.50 -10.01
C MET A 132 -4.95 -12.07 -11.34
N ALA A 133 -5.61 -12.96 -12.07
CA ALA A 133 -6.27 -12.63 -13.33
C ALA A 133 -7.39 -11.60 -13.19
N ALA A 134 -7.98 -11.48 -11.99
CA ALA A 134 -9.03 -10.51 -11.69
C ALA A 134 -8.52 -9.09 -11.39
N PHE A 135 -7.21 -8.91 -11.28
CA PHE A 135 -6.58 -7.61 -11.01
C PHE A 135 -6.10 -6.97 -12.31
N LYS A 136 -6.31 -5.66 -12.46
CA LYS A 136 -5.83 -4.89 -13.60
C LYS A 136 -4.30 -4.93 -13.71
N PRO A 137 -3.73 -4.80 -14.92
CA PRO A 137 -2.27 -4.83 -15.10
C PRO A 137 -1.51 -3.79 -14.28
N GLU A 138 -2.09 -2.60 -14.04
CA GLU A 138 -1.51 -1.52 -13.25
C GLU A 138 -1.45 -1.83 -11.75
N TYR A 139 -2.17 -2.84 -11.27
CA TYR A 139 -2.21 -3.27 -9.87
C TYR A 139 -1.26 -4.44 -9.56
N LYS A 140 -0.43 -4.83 -10.52
CA LYS A 140 0.47 -5.99 -10.43
C LYS A 140 1.90 -5.64 -10.84
N SER A 141 2.84 -6.42 -10.35
CA SER A 141 4.25 -6.32 -10.77
C SER A 141 4.46 -6.65 -12.25
N LYS A 142 5.53 -6.11 -12.82
CA LYS A 142 6.05 -6.48 -14.14
C LYS A 142 7.50 -6.98 -13.98
N PRO A 143 7.80 -8.28 -14.23
CA PRO A 143 6.87 -9.39 -14.51
C PRO A 143 5.87 -9.65 -13.38
N GLU A 144 4.73 -10.27 -13.71
CA GLU A 144 3.70 -10.60 -12.72
C GLU A 144 4.21 -11.58 -11.65
N GLY A 145 3.59 -11.54 -10.47
CA GLY A 145 3.81 -12.52 -9.41
C GLY A 145 4.75 -12.09 -8.29
N TYR A 146 5.42 -10.95 -8.38
CA TYR A 146 6.27 -10.46 -7.28
C TYR A 146 5.47 -9.70 -6.22
N TRP A 147 4.50 -8.89 -6.66
CA TRP A 147 3.61 -8.16 -5.78
C TRP A 147 2.28 -7.85 -6.48
N THR A 148 1.27 -7.59 -5.67
CA THR A 148 -0.07 -7.19 -6.12
C THR A 148 -0.63 -6.17 -5.12
N TRP A 149 -1.40 -5.20 -5.61
CA TRP A 149 -2.19 -4.36 -4.73
C TRP A 149 -3.22 -5.22 -4.00
N GLY A 150 -3.22 -5.15 -2.68
CA GLY A 150 -4.22 -5.83 -1.86
C GLY A 150 -5.40 -4.94 -1.53
N SER A 151 -5.17 -3.61 -1.49
CA SER A 151 -6.21 -2.63 -1.26
C SER A 151 -5.87 -1.26 -1.85
N ILE A 152 -6.87 -0.39 -1.89
CA ILE A 152 -6.81 0.96 -2.43
C ILE A 152 -7.09 1.96 -1.32
N ILE A 153 -6.14 2.88 -1.11
CA ILE A 153 -6.32 4.04 -0.22
C ILE A 153 -6.57 5.27 -1.09
N MET A 154 -7.68 5.94 -0.84
CA MET A 154 -8.11 7.14 -1.56
C MET A 154 -8.15 8.34 -0.63
N ALA A 155 -7.79 9.50 -1.15
CA ALA A 155 -7.82 10.77 -0.45
C ALA A 155 -8.81 11.75 -1.10
N GLY A 156 -9.68 12.34 -0.27
CA GLY A 156 -10.60 13.39 -0.66
C GLY A 156 -10.53 14.57 0.31
N ILE A 157 -11.67 15.25 0.48
CA ILE A 157 -11.82 16.33 1.45
C ILE A 157 -12.91 15.91 2.44
N ALA A 158 -12.71 16.12 3.73
CA ALA A 158 -13.75 15.86 4.73
C ALA A 158 -14.00 17.11 5.58
N TYR A 159 -15.22 17.27 6.02
CA TYR A 159 -15.62 18.33 6.93
C TYR A 159 -16.72 17.86 7.89
N ASN A 160 -16.93 18.62 8.99
CA ASN A 160 -18.01 18.40 9.93
C ASN A 160 -19.15 19.39 9.62
N PRO A 161 -20.35 18.93 9.17
CA PRO A 161 -21.46 19.80 8.82
C PRO A 161 -22.03 20.59 10.01
N ASN A 162 -21.73 20.21 11.25
CA ASN A 162 -22.09 21.00 12.42
C ASN A 162 -21.22 22.28 12.54
N ASN A 163 -20.03 22.29 11.94
CA ASN A 163 -19.05 23.40 12.03
C ASN A 163 -18.89 24.15 10.71
N VAL A 164 -19.33 23.55 9.59
CA VAL A 164 -19.24 24.13 8.23
C VAL A 164 -20.57 23.88 7.53
N ALA A 165 -21.32 24.94 7.26
CA ALA A 165 -22.57 24.81 6.52
C ALA A 165 -22.32 24.24 5.11
N ALA A 166 -23.23 23.44 4.58
CA ALA A 166 -23.07 22.80 3.27
C ALA A 166 -22.85 23.80 2.12
N ALA A 167 -23.43 25.00 2.24
CA ALA A 167 -23.24 26.09 1.27
C ALA A 167 -21.80 26.64 1.24
N ASP A 168 -21.12 26.60 2.40
CA ASP A 168 -19.76 27.13 2.60
C ASP A 168 -18.68 26.06 2.45
N ALA A 169 -19.09 24.78 2.41
CA ALA A 169 -18.15 23.65 2.32
C ALA A 169 -17.35 23.68 1.02
N PRO A 170 -16.06 23.27 1.07
CA PRO A 170 -15.26 23.15 -0.14
C PRO A 170 -15.85 22.09 -1.06
N LYS A 171 -15.82 22.33 -2.39
CA LYS A 171 -16.31 21.40 -3.42
C LYS A 171 -15.18 20.82 -4.26
N LYS A 172 -14.05 21.50 -4.29
CA LYS A 172 -12.86 21.13 -5.07
C LYS A 172 -11.59 21.50 -4.29
N TRP A 173 -10.45 20.98 -4.75
CA TRP A 173 -9.16 21.20 -4.08
C TRP A 173 -8.78 22.67 -3.97
N GLU A 174 -9.09 23.47 -5.00
CA GLU A 174 -8.76 24.90 -5.05
C GLU A 174 -9.42 25.70 -3.93
N ASP A 175 -10.61 25.29 -3.49
CA ASP A 175 -11.36 25.97 -2.44
C ASP A 175 -10.64 25.94 -1.08
N LEU A 176 -9.68 25.03 -0.90
CA LEU A 176 -8.92 24.87 0.34
C LEU A 176 -7.89 25.99 0.59
N THR A 177 -7.66 26.83 -0.40
CA THR A 177 -6.75 27.99 -0.30
C THR A 177 -7.47 29.29 0.07
N ASP A 178 -8.80 29.25 0.26
CA ASP A 178 -9.59 30.40 0.70
C ASP A 178 -9.13 30.84 2.11
N PRO A 179 -8.83 32.14 2.34
CA PRO A 179 -8.44 32.67 3.65
C PRO A 179 -9.40 32.34 4.80
N LYS A 180 -10.67 32.06 4.52
CA LYS A 180 -11.64 31.64 5.54
C LYS A 180 -11.25 30.34 6.26
N TRP A 181 -10.35 29.55 5.68
CA TRP A 181 -9.84 28.30 6.23
C TRP A 181 -8.52 28.47 7.01
N THR A 182 -8.06 29.70 7.23
CA THR A 182 -6.84 29.95 8.01
C THR A 182 -6.93 29.30 9.39
N ASP A 183 -5.88 28.54 9.75
CA ASP A 183 -5.77 27.75 10.98
C ASP A 183 -6.91 26.71 11.19
N ALA A 184 -7.64 26.34 10.13
CA ALA A 184 -8.78 25.44 10.17
C ALA A 184 -8.63 24.14 9.35
N VAL A 185 -7.57 24.03 8.56
CA VAL A 185 -7.26 22.84 7.72
C VAL A 185 -6.29 21.95 8.43
N ASN A 186 -6.54 20.66 8.44
CA ASN A 186 -5.53 19.68 8.82
C ASN A 186 -5.14 18.78 7.64
N VAL A 187 -3.90 18.28 7.69
CA VAL A 187 -3.25 17.46 6.66
C VAL A 187 -2.43 16.36 7.32
N LYS A 188 -1.85 15.44 6.56
CA LYS A 188 -0.84 14.51 7.07
C LYS A 188 0.56 15.11 7.01
N VAL A 189 1.45 14.57 7.85
CA VAL A 189 2.89 14.91 7.87
C VAL A 189 3.60 14.47 6.57
N SER A 190 4.79 15.03 6.33
CA SER A 190 5.60 14.78 5.13
C SER A 190 6.13 13.34 4.99
N ASN A 191 6.17 12.55 6.06
CA ASN A 191 6.56 11.13 5.99
C ASN A 191 5.40 10.20 5.61
N SER A 192 4.19 10.72 5.39
CA SER A 192 3.02 9.94 4.96
C SER A 192 3.06 9.62 3.46
N GLY A 193 2.95 8.33 3.13
CA GLY A 193 2.83 7.88 1.73
C GLY A 193 1.58 8.42 1.04
N LEU A 194 0.44 8.46 1.74
CA LEU A 194 -0.79 9.05 1.20
C LEU A 194 -0.63 10.55 0.93
N GLN A 195 0.01 11.30 1.83
CA GLN A 195 0.23 12.74 1.62
C GLN A 195 1.18 13.02 0.46
N HIS A 196 2.22 12.20 0.29
CA HIS A 196 3.08 12.24 -0.89
C HIS A 196 2.26 12.00 -2.17
N GLY A 197 1.39 10.99 -2.17
CA GLY A 197 0.47 10.72 -3.27
C GLY A 197 -0.45 11.89 -3.58
N VAL A 198 -1.04 12.52 -2.57
CA VAL A 198 -1.88 13.72 -2.72
C VAL A 198 -1.11 14.85 -3.40
N TRP A 199 0.09 15.15 -2.91
CA TRP A 199 0.95 16.20 -3.46
C TRP A 199 1.37 15.88 -4.91
N TYR A 200 1.88 14.68 -5.15
CA TYR A 200 2.39 14.27 -6.46
C TYR A 200 1.33 14.33 -7.55
N MET A 201 0.14 13.82 -7.27
CA MET A 201 -0.94 13.75 -8.25
C MET A 201 -1.65 15.09 -8.45
N LEU A 202 -1.71 15.93 -7.43
CA LEU A 202 -2.36 17.24 -7.55
C LEU A 202 -1.44 18.34 -8.08
N ARG A 203 -0.12 18.23 -7.88
CA ARG A 203 0.83 19.27 -8.30
C ARG A 203 0.81 19.59 -9.81
N PRO A 204 0.80 18.61 -10.73
CA PRO A 204 0.69 18.88 -12.16
C PRO A 204 -0.66 19.44 -12.59
N ILE A 205 -1.71 19.24 -11.79
CA ILE A 205 -3.07 19.69 -12.07
C ILE A 205 -3.31 21.11 -11.53
N LEU A 206 -2.90 21.36 -10.28
CA LEU A 206 -3.19 22.62 -9.57
C LEU A 206 -2.05 23.64 -9.66
N GLY A 207 -0.85 23.20 -10.01
CA GLY A 207 0.35 24.02 -10.14
C GLY A 207 0.97 24.44 -8.81
N GLU A 208 2.17 25.02 -8.88
CA GLU A 208 2.94 25.44 -7.70
C GLU A 208 2.27 26.57 -6.91
N GLU A 209 1.58 27.48 -7.60
CA GLU A 209 0.88 28.61 -6.97
C GLU A 209 -0.23 28.15 -6.00
N TYR A 210 -0.86 27.02 -6.28
CA TYR A 210 -1.81 26.40 -5.36
C TYR A 210 -1.17 26.08 -4.01
N PHE A 211 0.00 25.43 -4.04
CA PHE A 211 0.70 25.02 -2.82
C PHE A 211 1.28 26.21 -2.05
N LYS A 212 1.70 27.29 -2.76
CA LYS A 212 2.07 28.56 -2.12
C LYS A 212 0.88 29.20 -1.38
N LYS A 213 -0.29 29.22 -2.01
CA LYS A 213 -1.54 29.70 -1.39
C LYS A 213 -1.98 28.81 -0.24
N LEU A 214 -1.87 27.48 -0.37
CA LEU A 214 -2.18 26.56 0.71
C LEU A 214 -1.34 26.83 1.96
N ALA A 215 -0.07 27.22 1.82
CA ALA A 215 0.75 27.60 2.95
C ALA A 215 0.20 28.82 3.72
N THR A 216 -0.50 29.75 3.05
CA THR A 216 -1.06 30.95 3.69
C THR A 216 -2.24 30.65 4.62
N VAL A 217 -2.96 29.55 4.41
CA VAL A 217 -4.00 29.09 5.34
C VAL A 217 -3.46 28.31 6.54
N LYS A 218 -2.15 28.13 6.62
CA LYS A 218 -1.44 27.56 7.76
C LYS A 218 -1.99 26.20 8.21
N PRO A 219 -1.99 25.18 7.34
CA PRO A 219 -2.52 23.87 7.69
C PRO A 219 -1.72 23.23 8.83
N ARG A 220 -2.38 22.43 9.65
CA ARG A 220 -1.76 21.66 10.75
C ARG A 220 -1.55 20.22 10.32
N ALA A 221 -0.36 19.65 10.58
CA ALA A 221 0.00 18.31 10.17
C ALA A 221 -0.13 17.29 11.30
N PHE A 222 -0.69 16.12 10.99
CA PHE A 222 -0.88 15.00 11.93
C PHE A 222 -0.42 13.68 11.29
N ASP A 223 0.07 12.77 12.12
CA ASP A 223 0.61 11.48 11.67
C ASP A 223 -0.51 10.47 11.35
N SER A 224 -1.58 10.45 12.13
CA SER A 224 -2.66 9.47 12.05
C SER A 224 -3.97 10.05 11.50
N TYR A 225 -4.62 9.32 10.59
CA TYR A 225 -5.98 9.69 10.17
C TYR A 225 -6.97 9.69 11.34
N VAL A 226 -6.78 8.80 12.32
CA VAL A 226 -7.62 8.77 13.52
C VAL A 226 -7.56 10.11 14.24
N GLN A 227 -6.36 10.65 14.43
CA GLN A 227 -6.17 11.96 15.03
C GLN A 227 -6.81 13.09 14.21
N GLN A 228 -6.65 13.05 12.86
CA GLN A 228 -7.27 14.03 11.98
C GLN A 228 -8.80 14.04 12.11
N TYR A 229 -9.44 12.86 12.06
CA TYR A 229 -10.88 12.74 12.16
C TYR A 229 -11.42 13.06 13.57
N SER A 230 -10.73 12.65 14.65
CA SER A 230 -11.11 13.02 16.02
C SER A 230 -11.16 14.54 16.18
N ARG A 231 -10.12 15.23 15.70
CA ARG A 231 -10.07 16.71 15.74
C ARG A 231 -11.19 17.37 14.94
N LEU A 232 -11.56 16.78 13.79
CA LEU A 232 -12.66 17.26 12.96
C LEU A 232 -14.02 17.09 13.67
N VAL A 233 -14.23 15.95 14.33
CA VAL A 233 -15.41 15.65 15.12
C VAL A 233 -15.52 16.60 16.31
N ASP A 234 -14.41 16.83 17.01
CA ASP A 234 -14.33 17.72 18.19
C ASP A 234 -14.38 19.22 17.82
N GLY A 235 -14.43 19.56 16.53
CA GLY A 235 -14.47 20.94 16.06
C GLY A 235 -13.19 21.73 16.19
N GLN A 236 -12.07 21.06 16.51
CA GLN A 236 -10.74 21.69 16.61
C GLN A 236 -10.17 22.07 15.23
N ASP A 237 -10.60 21.36 14.19
CA ASP A 237 -10.34 21.67 12.79
C ASP A 237 -11.67 21.64 12.03
N LYS A 238 -11.75 22.36 10.90
CA LYS A 238 -12.97 22.43 10.08
C LYS A 238 -12.90 21.52 8.86
N ILE A 239 -11.69 21.32 8.33
CA ILE A 239 -11.43 20.64 7.06
C ILE A 239 -10.27 19.66 7.21
N ILE A 240 -10.38 18.49 6.59
CA ILE A 240 -9.24 17.61 6.30
C ILE A 240 -8.97 17.66 4.81
N MET A 241 -7.77 18.13 4.42
CA MET A 241 -7.25 17.96 3.07
C MET A 241 -6.48 16.65 2.96
N GLY A 242 -6.77 15.84 1.95
CA GLY A 242 -6.19 14.51 1.84
C GLY A 242 -6.81 13.53 2.84
N ALA A 243 -8.08 13.74 3.14
CA ALA A 243 -8.86 12.88 4.03
C ALA A 243 -8.90 11.44 3.51
N GLN A 244 -8.37 10.50 4.29
CA GLN A 244 -8.39 9.08 3.95
C GLN A 244 -9.84 8.57 3.98
N TYR A 245 -10.33 8.01 2.86
CA TYR A 245 -11.73 7.66 2.71
C TYR A 245 -12.17 6.53 3.67
N SER A 246 -11.32 5.54 3.93
CA SER A 246 -11.61 4.50 4.92
C SER A 246 -11.79 5.07 6.34
N GLY A 247 -11.02 6.11 6.70
CA GLY A 247 -11.21 6.83 7.95
C GLY A 247 -12.56 7.54 8.01
N PHE A 248 -13.01 8.16 6.91
CA PHE A 248 -14.35 8.72 6.84
C PHE A 248 -15.43 7.65 7.09
N ILE A 249 -15.33 6.50 6.40
CA ILE A 249 -16.28 5.39 6.56
C ILE A 249 -16.30 4.91 8.01
N GLU A 250 -15.11 4.73 8.63
CA GLU A 250 -15.00 4.28 10.01
C GLU A 250 -15.72 5.21 10.99
N PHE A 251 -15.42 6.51 10.92
CA PHE A 251 -16.02 7.48 11.85
C PHE A 251 -17.49 7.69 11.56
N LYS A 252 -17.90 7.66 10.28
CA LYS A 252 -19.31 7.77 9.89
C LYS A 252 -20.13 6.58 10.40
N ASN A 253 -19.61 5.37 10.31
CA ASN A 253 -20.27 4.15 10.83
C ASN A 253 -20.39 4.17 12.37
N LYS A 254 -19.55 4.93 13.06
CA LYS A 254 -19.65 5.20 14.51
C LYS A 254 -20.60 6.35 14.84
N GLY A 255 -21.29 6.92 13.86
CA GLY A 255 -22.28 8.00 14.05
C GLY A 255 -21.69 9.41 14.05
N ALA A 256 -20.41 9.60 13.70
CA ALA A 256 -19.81 10.94 13.64
C ALA A 256 -20.49 11.82 12.58
N PRO A 257 -20.75 13.11 12.86
CA PRO A 257 -21.37 14.05 11.93
C PRO A 257 -20.34 14.52 10.89
N LEU A 258 -20.05 13.67 9.90
CA LEU A 258 -19.05 13.91 8.87
C LEU A 258 -19.69 13.93 7.48
N ALA A 259 -19.15 14.77 6.62
CA ALA A 259 -19.38 14.80 5.19
C ALA A 259 -18.06 14.64 4.43
N PHE A 260 -18.12 13.96 3.28
CA PHE A 260 -16.97 13.72 2.42
C PHE A 260 -17.24 14.28 1.03
N VAL A 261 -16.24 14.99 0.51
CA VAL A 261 -16.27 15.56 -0.84
C VAL A 261 -15.39 14.68 -1.75
N PHE A 262 -15.98 14.29 -2.86
CA PHE A 262 -15.32 13.61 -3.97
C PHE A 262 -15.00 14.65 -5.05
N PRO A 263 -13.79 15.23 -5.09
CA PRO A 263 -13.48 16.30 -6.06
C PRO A 263 -13.61 15.80 -7.49
N GLU A 264 -14.20 16.60 -8.39
CA GLU A 264 -14.33 16.25 -9.81
C GLU A 264 -13.00 16.06 -10.52
N THR A 265 -11.97 16.76 -10.07
CA THR A 265 -10.58 16.56 -10.53
C THR A 265 -10.12 15.12 -10.36
N GLY A 266 -10.60 14.46 -9.31
CA GLY A 266 -10.29 13.08 -8.94
C GLY A 266 -9.69 12.98 -7.54
N MET A 267 -9.63 11.74 -7.08
CA MET A 267 -9.10 11.38 -5.76
C MET A 267 -7.70 10.80 -5.89
N PRO A 268 -6.67 11.46 -5.36
CA PRO A 268 -5.35 10.87 -5.21
C PRO A 268 -5.43 9.50 -4.55
N THR A 269 -4.81 8.51 -5.17
CA THR A 269 -4.97 7.11 -4.81
C THR A 269 -3.60 6.44 -4.72
N VAL A 270 -3.36 5.77 -3.59
CA VAL A 270 -2.17 4.95 -3.37
C VAL A 270 -2.59 3.52 -3.02
N SER A 271 -1.67 2.59 -3.20
CA SER A 271 -1.92 1.18 -2.94
C SER A 271 -1.41 0.76 -1.58
N GLU A 272 -1.99 -0.31 -1.08
CA GLU A 272 -1.36 -1.21 -0.12
C GLU A 272 -0.93 -2.46 -0.86
N THR A 273 0.37 -2.64 -0.98
CA THR A 273 0.96 -3.64 -1.86
C THR A 273 1.49 -4.81 -1.05
N TYR A 274 1.09 -6.00 -1.44
CA TYR A 274 1.46 -7.27 -0.81
C TYR A 274 2.40 -8.06 -1.70
N GLY A 275 3.40 -8.72 -1.10
CA GLY A 275 4.30 -9.63 -1.80
C GLY A 275 4.89 -10.68 -0.87
N ILE A 276 5.15 -11.87 -1.43
CA ILE A 276 5.77 -12.98 -0.70
C ILE A 276 7.26 -12.72 -0.61
N VAL A 277 7.81 -12.76 0.61
CA VAL A 277 9.25 -12.60 0.84
C VAL A 277 10.00 -13.81 0.30
N ALA A 278 11.10 -13.58 -0.42
CA ALA A 278 11.85 -14.65 -1.12
C ALA A 278 12.35 -15.74 -0.19
N ASP A 279 12.80 -15.35 1.00
CA ASP A 279 13.43 -16.22 1.98
C ASP A 279 12.50 -16.52 3.17
N GLY A 280 11.17 -16.31 3.01
CA GLY A 280 10.18 -16.55 4.07
C GLY A 280 10.18 -18.00 4.55
N PRO A 281 10.04 -18.24 5.87
CA PRO A 281 10.18 -19.58 6.46
C PRO A 281 9.03 -20.54 6.12
N HIS A 282 7.85 -20.03 5.72
CA HIS A 282 6.65 -20.84 5.45
C HIS A 282 6.14 -20.59 4.01
N PRO A 283 6.89 -21.06 2.98
CA PRO A 283 6.59 -20.72 1.58
C PRO A 283 5.24 -21.27 1.08
N ASN A 284 4.77 -22.41 1.58
CA ASN A 284 3.49 -22.98 1.17
C ASN A 284 2.33 -22.26 1.85
N ALA A 285 2.46 -21.92 3.13
CA ALA A 285 1.48 -21.11 3.86
C ALA A 285 1.37 -19.69 3.25
N ALA A 286 2.48 -19.08 2.82
CA ALA A 286 2.48 -17.80 2.11
C ALA A 286 1.74 -17.88 0.78
N ASN A 287 1.95 -18.93 -0.03
CA ASN A 287 1.21 -19.15 -1.27
C ASN A 287 -0.28 -19.27 -1.01
N LEU A 288 -0.66 -20.13 -0.05
CA LEU A 288 -2.05 -20.37 0.31
C LEU A 288 -2.73 -19.11 0.83
N PHE A 289 -2.03 -18.33 1.67
CA PHE A 289 -2.52 -17.03 2.12
C PHE A 289 -2.75 -16.07 0.95
N MET A 290 -1.81 -15.94 0.01
CA MET A 290 -1.96 -15.05 -1.13
C MET A 290 -3.09 -15.49 -2.07
N ASP A 291 -3.29 -16.79 -2.30
CA ASP A 291 -4.41 -17.28 -3.10
C ASP A 291 -5.76 -16.95 -2.44
N TRP A 292 -5.87 -17.22 -1.13
CA TRP A 292 -7.05 -16.82 -0.36
C TRP A 292 -7.25 -15.31 -0.31
N PHE A 293 -6.18 -14.56 -0.01
CA PHE A 293 -6.22 -13.11 0.17
C PHE A 293 -6.65 -12.38 -1.10
N LEU A 294 -6.12 -12.79 -2.26
CA LEU A 294 -6.45 -12.17 -3.55
C LEU A 294 -7.81 -12.64 -4.12
N SER A 295 -8.48 -13.58 -3.50
CA SER A 295 -9.80 -14.08 -3.90
C SER A 295 -10.94 -13.14 -3.52
N PRO A 296 -12.16 -13.33 -4.07
CA PRO A 296 -13.32 -12.53 -3.64
C PRO A 296 -13.58 -12.59 -2.15
N ILE A 297 -13.46 -13.77 -1.52
CA ILE A 297 -13.72 -13.93 -0.07
C ILE A 297 -12.64 -13.29 0.80
N GLY A 298 -11.37 -13.38 0.41
CA GLY A 298 -10.28 -12.72 1.12
C GLY A 298 -10.34 -11.21 1.00
N GLN A 299 -10.66 -10.71 -0.20
CA GLN A 299 -10.83 -9.28 -0.44
C GLN A 299 -12.09 -8.72 0.23
N GLN A 300 -13.16 -9.49 0.34
CA GLN A 300 -14.34 -9.11 1.14
C GLN A 300 -13.98 -9.04 2.63
N ALA A 301 -13.24 -10.04 3.14
CA ALA A 301 -12.77 -10.03 4.52
C ALA A 301 -11.87 -8.81 4.83
N LEU A 302 -11.01 -8.41 3.89
CA LEU A 302 -10.20 -7.19 4.00
C LEU A 302 -11.10 -5.94 4.04
N ALA A 303 -12.06 -5.84 3.12
CA ALA A 303 -12.97 -4.69 3.04
C ALA A 303 -13.78 -4.50 4.33
N GLU A 304 -14.22 -5.60 4.95
CA GLU A 304 -14.95 -5.56 6.23
C GLU A 304 -14.05 -5.26 7.42
N ALA A 305 -12.81 -5.81 7.42
CA ALA A 305 -11.89 -5.69 8.54
C ALA A 305 -11.22 -4.30 8.62
N LEU A 306 -10.88 -3.71 7.47
CA LEU A 306 -10.09 -2.48 7.35
C LEU A 306 -10.84 -1.31 6.72
N LEU A 307 -12.07 -1.54 6.23
CA LEU A 307 -12.89 -0.55 5.51
C LEU A 307 -12.18 0.03 4.28
N LEU A 308 -11.31 -0.77 3.67
CA LEU A 308 -10.57 -0.45 2.46
C LEU A 308 -11.24 -1.04 1.22
N HIS A 309 -11.09 -0.35 0.09
CA HIS A 309 -11.61 -0.86 -1.18
C HIS A 309 -10.67 -1.91 -1.78
N SER A 310 -11.28 -2.98 -2.27
CA SER A 310 -10.58 -3.97 -3.08
C SER A 310 -10.22 -3.41 -4.45
N PRO A 311 -9.05 -3.76 -5.01
CA PRO A 311 -8.74 -3.52 -6.42
C PRO A 311 -9.56 -4.41 -7.39
N ARG A 312 -10.25 -5.45 -6.89
CA ARG A 312 -11.11 -6.33 -7.69
C ARG A 312 -12.46 -5.66 -7.95
N GLU A 313 -12.92 -5.74 -9.19
CA GLU A 313 -14.21 -5.17 -9.58
C GLU A 313 -15.43 -5.99 -9.12
N ASP A 314 -15.21 -7.28 -8.84
CA ASP A 314 -16.24 -8.23 -8.39
C ASP A 314 -16.42 -8.26 -6.86
N VAL A 315 -15.68 -7.43 -6.11
CA VAL A 315 -15.81 -7.27 -4.66
C VAL A 315 -16.54 -5.98 -4.34
N PRO A 316 -17.61 -6.01 -3.54
CA PRO A 316 -18.36 -4.81 -3.19
C PRO A 316 -17.52 -3.85 -2.34
N ALA A 317 -17.94 -2.58 -2.35
CA ALA A 317 -17.36 -1.58 -1.46
C ALA A 317 -17.55 -1.99 0.02
N PRO A 318 -16.65 -1.56 0.92
CA PRO A 318 -16.85 -1.76 2.36
C PRO A 318 -18.16 -1.11 2.84
N THR A 319 -18.71 -1.65 3.92
CA THR A 319 -19.98 -1.14 4.49
C THR A 319 -19.90 0.37 4.79
N GLY A 320 -20.79 1.13 4.18
CA GLY A 320 -20.80 2.60 4.25
C GLY A 320 -19.94 3.28 3.18
N GLY A 321 -19.23 2.52 2.37
CA GLY A 321 -18.43 3.02 1.26
C GLY A 321 -19.20 3.13 -0.06
N LYS A 322 -18.76 4.05 -0.93
CA LYS A 322 -19.26 4.23 -2.28
C LYS A 322 -18.57 3.23 -3.22
N PRO A 323 -19.27 2.65 -4.22
CA PRO A 323 -18.62 1.76 -5.19
C PRO A 323 -17.46 2.43 -5.93
N LEU A 324 -16.36 1.68 -6.12
CA LEU A 324 -15.14 2.21 -6.74
C LEU A 324 -15.37 2.78 -8.16
N LYS A 325 -16.26 2.13 -8.93
CA LYS A 325 -16.65 2.55 -10.29
C LYS A 325 -17.33 3.93 -10.36
N GLU A 326 -17.81 4.45 -9.23
CA GLU A 326 -18.45 5.75 -9.13
C GLU A 326 -17.46 6.86 -8.71
N MET A 327 -16.18 6.52 -8.57
CA MET A 327 -15.14 7.44 -8.12
C MET A 327 -14.08 7.61 -9.22
N LYS A 328 -13.65 8.86 -9.42
CA LYS A 328 -12.52 9.18 -10.30
C LYS A 328 -11.22 9.07 -9.52
N LEU A 329 -10.42 8.06 -9.82
CA LEU A 329 -9.15 7.83 -9.17
C LEU A 329 -8.01 8.50 -9.94
N LEU A 330 -7.10 9.14 -9.22
CA LEU A 330 -5.81 9.60 -9.73
C LEU A 330 -4.75 8.60 -9.23
N ILE A 331 -4.09 7.92 -10.16
CA ILE A 331 -3.09 6.90 -9.85
C ILE A 331 -1.79 7.30 -10.56
N PRO A 332 -0.63 7.26 -9.89
CA PRO A 332 0.65 7.47 -10.55
C PRO A 332 0.86 6.46 -11.69
N THR A 333 1.25 6.95 -12.87
CA THR A 333 1.56 6.10 -14.03
C THR A 333 3.04 5.79 -14.14
N ASP A 334 3.89 6.63 -13.53
CA ASP A 334 5.34 6.48 -13.46
C ASP A 334 5.76 6.39 -11.97
N TRP A 335 5.96 5.16 -11.52
CA TRP A 335 6.33 4.89 -10.13
C TRP A 335 7.77 5.28 -9.81
N ASP A 336 8.69 5.25 -10.79
CA ASP A 336 10.06 5.70 -10.60
C ASP A 336 10.13 7.22 -10.43
N ALA A 337 9.37 7.97 -11.23
CA ALA A 337 9.23 9.41 -11.06
C ALA A 337 8.54 9.76 -9.73
N PHE A 338 7.50 8.99 -9.35
CA PHE A 338 6.84 9.14 -8.05
C PHE A 338 7.83 9.02 -6.90
N GLU A 339 8.64 7.96 -6.89
CA GLU A 339 9.61 7.73 -5.81
C GLU A 339 10.70 8.82 -5.78
N LYS A 340 11.25 9.17 -6.94
CA LYS A 340 12.28 10.22 -7.04
C LYS A 340 11.81 11.59 -6.57
N SER A 341 10.50 11.85 -6.60
CA SER A 341 9.91 13.13 -6.16
C SER A 341 9.82 13.28 -4.62
N ARG A 342 10.04 12.20 -3.85
CA ARG A 342 9.87 12.19 -2.38
C ARG A 342 10.71 13.24 -1.63
N PRO A 343 12.01 13.46 -1.94
CA PRO A 343 12.80 14.49 -1.26
C PRO A 343 12.28 15.91 -1.54
N GLU A 344 11.83 16.18 -2.76
CA GLU A 344 11.22 17.44 -3.14
C GLU A 344 9.91 17.66 -2.39
N PHE A 345 9.04 16.65 -2.39
CA PHE A 345 7.81 16.65 -1.61
C PHE A 345 8.05 16.96 -0.14
N ALA A 346 8.94 16.23 0.52
CA ALA A 346 9.19 16.42 1.96
C ALA A 346 9.63 17.85 2.27
N LYS A 347 10.54 18.41 1.47
CA LYS A 347 11.01 19.79 1.62
C LYS A 347 9.90 20.81 1.42
N GLU A 348 9.09 20.67 0.37
CA GLU A 348 8.00 21.58 0.08
C GLU A 348 6.89 21.46 1.13
N TRP A 349 6.54 20.24 1.51
CA TRP A 349 5.46 19.98 2.47
C TRP A 349 5.80 20.50 3.87
N ASP A 350 7.02 20.27 4.35
CA ASP A 350 7.48 20.80 5.64
C ASP A 350 7.46 22.34 5.64
N ARG A 351 7.74 22.98 4.49
CA ARG A 351 7.60 24.44 4.35
C ARG A 351 6.14 24.89 4.39
N ILE A 352 5.21 24.13 3.79
CA ILE A 352 3.77 24.45 3.77
C ILE A 352 3.16 24.34 5.16
N VAL A 353 3.44 23.26 5.88
CA VAL A 353 2.90 23.05 7.23
C VAL A 353 3.64 23.84 8.31
N GLY A 354 4.85 24.31 8.01
CA GLY A 354 5.71 25.02 8.96
C GLY A 354 6.13 24.17 10.15
N ALA A 355 6.70 24.80 11.18
CA ALA A 355 7.12 24.14 12.42
C ALA A 355 5.95 23.79 13.36
N ARG A 356 4.73 23.87 12.92
CA ARG A 356 3.51 23.60 13.70
C ARG A 356 3.18 22.11 13.66
N ARG A 357 3.87 21.36 14.50
CA ARG A 357 3.53 19.95 14.83
C ARG A 357 2.72 19.88 16.11
#